data_c86c926ea504f749ce602b694275bfa4
#
_entry.id   c86c926ea504f749ce602b694275bfa4
#
_cell.length_a   1.000
_cell.length_b   1.000
_cell.length_c   1.000
_cell.angle_alpha   90.00
_cell.angle_beta   90.00
_cell.angle_gamma   90.00
#
_symmetry.space_group_name_H-M   'P 1'
#
loop_
_entity.id
_entity.type
_entity.pdbx_description
1 polymer ?
#
loop_
_entity_poly.entity_id
_entity_poly.type
_entity_poly.pdbx_seq_one_letter_code
_entity_poly.pdbx_strand_id
1 'polypeptide(L)'
;MKKLTKSFFFILFFLFLNFVSADEINRGLEIALKADNSFSGYGDSKTNLKMLLKDRKGSITERVMKMNLLEVPEDGDKSLIVFESPRDVRGVAVLSHAHKTGSDEQWLYLPALKRVKRVASKNRTGPFLGSEFSLEDLSFQEVEKYSYEYLREEVLEEKECDVIKRIPLDPYSGYTKQIVWVSKMDPLIYQIHHYDRKSFHFKTQIFRGYTKYLNKFWRPNEIHMINH
;
A
#
# COMPACT_ATOMS: atom_id res chain seq x y z
N MET A 1 -31.16 -67.46 1.83
CA MET A 1 -29.90 -66.80 1.59
C MET A 1 -30.16 -65.45 0.89
N LYS A 2 -30.12 -64.33 1.64
CA LYS A 2 -30.34 -62.98 1.07
C LYS A 2 -28.99 -62.38 0.74
N LYS A 3 -28.73 -62.05 -0.54
CA LYS A 3 -27.55 -61.37 -1.00
C LYS A 3 -27.71 -59.86 -0.71
N LEU A 4 -26.82 -59.31 0.10
CA LEU A 4 -26.73 -57.90 0.37
C LEU A 4 -25.86 -57.25 -0.73
N THR A 5 -26.45 -56.47 -1.62
CA THR A 5 -25.71 -55.65 -2.59
C THR A 5 -25.28 -54.35 -1.89
N LYS A 6 -23.95 -54.21 -1.67
CA LYS A 6 -23.37 -52.96 -1.20
C LYS A 6 -23.25 -51.99 -2.37
N SER A 7 -24.10 -50.95 -2.39
CA SER A 7 -23.98 -49.79 -3.29
C SER A 7 -22.86 -48.91 -2.81
N PHE A 8 -21.80 -48.78 -3.62
CA PHE A 8 -20.66 -47.92 -3.33
C PHE A 8 -20.96 -46.54 -3.94
N PHE A 9 -21.35 -45.57 -3.11
CA PHE A 9 -21.61 -44.20 -3.54
C PHE A 9 -20.28 -43.45 -3.63
N PHE A 10 -19.80 -43.25 -4.87
CA PHE A 10 -18.57 -42.51 -5.13
C PHE A 10 -18.91 -41.00 -5.12
N ILE A 11 -18.61 -40.30 -4.01
CA ILE A 11 -18.74 -38.85 -3.93
C ILE A 11 -17.55 -38.26 -4.68
N LEU A 12 -17.80 -37.77 -5.91
CA LEU A 12 -16.84 -37.03 -6.71
C LEU A 12 -16.72 -35.61 -6.11
N PHE A 13 -15.68 -35.36 -5.33
CA PHE A 13 -15.35 -34.05 -4.76
C PHE A 13 -14.73 -33.21 -5.90
N PHE A 14 -15.52 -32.36 -6.55
CA PHE A 14 -15.03 -31.39 -7.52
C PHE A 14 -14.26 -30.29 -6.78
N LEU A 15 -12.94 -30.38 -6.74
CA LEU A 15 -12.05 -29.27 -6.40
C LEU A 15 -12.15 -28.22 -7.50
N PHE A 16 -12.92 -27.16 -7.28
CA PHE A 16 -12.86 -25.95 -8.11
C PHE A 16 -11.51 -25.26 -7.85
N LEU A 17 -10.49 -25.63 -8.62
CA LEU A 17 -9.28 -24.84 -8.75
C LEU A 17 -9.64 -23.60 -9.57
N ASN A 18 -9.73 -22.45 -8.90
CA ASN A 18 -9.82 -21.16 -9.56
C ASN A 18 -8.47 -20.90 -10.25
N PHE A 19 -8.36 -21.22 -11.54
CA PHE A 19 -7.24 -20.81 -12.37
C PHE A 19 -7.44 -19.33 -12.71
N VAL A 20 -6.52 -18.47 -12.24
CA VAL A 20 -6.44 -17.08 -12.70
C VAL A 20 -5.98 -17.13 -14.16
N SER A 21 -6.69 -16.46 -15.06
CA SER A 21 -6.31 -16.43 -16.47
C SER A 21 -5.12 -15.50 -16.70
N ALA A 22 -4.30 -15.79 -17.71
CA ALA A 22 -3.21 -14.91 -18.12
C ALA A 22 -3.72 -13.51 -18.52
N ASP A 23 -4.94 -13.42 -19.01
CA ASP A 23 -5.62 -12.18 -19.38
C ASP A 23 -5.95 -11.32 -18.16
N GLU A 24 -6.42 -11.92 -17.08
CA GLU A 24 -6.68 -11.22 -15.80
C GLU A 24 -5.39 -10.69 -15.14
N ILE A 25 -4.29 -11.42 -15.25
CA ILE A 25 -2.96 -10.98 -14.79
C ILE A 25 -2.50 -9.78 -15.61
N ASN A 26 -2.56 -9.86 -16.94
CA ASN A 26 -2.16 -8.79 -17.83
C ASN A 26 -3.02 -7.53 -17.62
N ARG A 27 -4.33 -7.67 -17.51
CA ARG A 27 -5.26 -6.56 -17.24
C ARG A 27 -4.98 -5.91 -15.89
N GLY A 28 -4.73 -6.69 -14.84
CA GLY A 28 -4.39 -6.18 -13.51
C GLY A 28 -3.11 -5.34 -13.51
N LEU A 29 -2.07 -5.81 -14.19
CA LEU A 29 -0.81 -5.08 -14.36
C LEU A 29 -0.99 -3.80 -15.19
N GLU A 30 -1.76 -3.83 -16.28
CA GLU A 30 -2.05 -2.65 -17.09
C GLU A 30 -2.72 -1.53 -16.28
N ILE A 31 -3.70 -1.88 -15.44
CA ILE A 31 -4.40 -0.93 -14.57
C ILE A 31 -3.41 -0.33 -13.56
N ALA A 32 -2.56 -1.15 -12.95
CA ALA A 32 -1.54 -0.69 -12.02
C ALA A 32 -0.55 0.28 -12.67
N LEU A 33 -0.06 -0.02 -13.86
CA LEU A 33 0.83 0.85 -14.65
C LEU A 33 0.16 2.18 -15.02
N LYS A 34 -1.12 2.16 -15.41
CA LYS A 34 -1.87 3.40 -15.70
C LYS A 34 -2.01 4.27 -14.45
N ALA A 35 -2.27 3.64 -13.28
CA ALA A 35 -2.34 4.37 -12.02
C ALA A 35 -0.98 4.98 -11.67
N ASP A 36 0.09 4.23 -11.76
CA ASP A 36 1.45 4.70 -11.47
C ASP A 36 1.85 5.89 -12.34
N ASN A 37 1.61 5.82 -13.65
CA ASN A 37 1.87 6.90 -14.60
C ASN A 37 1.13 8.21 -14.27
N SER A 38 0.01 8.16 -13.55
CA SER A 38 -0.72 9.36 -13.11
C SER A 38 0.01 10.12 -12.01
N PHE A 39 0.91 9.47 -11.30
CA PHE A 39 1.70 10.02 -10.20
C PHE A 39 3.15 10.33 -10.59
N SER A 40 3.67 9.71 -11.62
CA SER A 40 5.09 9.70 -11.97
C SER A 40 5.49 10.81 -12.96
N GLY A 41 6.80 11.08 -13.07
CA GLY A 41 7.40 12.04 -13.99
C GLY A 41 7.47 13.48 -13.44
N TYR A 42 7.36 13.68 -12.11
CA TYR A 42 7.45 14.99 -11.46
C TYR A 42 8.90 15.41 -11.11
N GLY A 43 9.87 14.48 -11.16
CA GLY A 43 11.28 14.68 -10.83
C GLY A 43 11.52 14.74 -9.33
N ASP A 44 11.19 15.86 -8.69
CA ASP A 44 11.27 16.00 -7.23
C ASP A 44 10.08 16.79 -6.68
N SER A 45 9.81 16.61 -5.38
CA SER A 45 8.78 17.39 -4.68
C SER A 45 9.10 17.61 -3.22
N LYS A 46 8.59 18.73 -2.68
CA LYS A 46 8.63 19.06 -1.25
C LYS A 46 7.23 19.34 -0.77
N THR A 47 6.82 18.66 0.29
CA THR A 47 5.45 18.74 0.82
C THR A 47 5.48 18.89 2.33
N ASN A 48 4.65 19.81 2.83
CA ASN A 48 4.35 19.88 4.27
C ASN A 48 3.12 19.01 4.54
N LEU A 49 3.25 18.10 5.50
CA LEU A 49 2.20 17.16 5.86
C LEU A 49 1.75 17.38 7.30
N LYS A 50 0.46 17.21 7.52
CA LYS A 50 -0.15 17.14 8.84
C LYS A 50 -0.73 15.73 9.01
N MET A 51 -0.33 15.04 10.06
CA MET A 51 -0.88 13.75 10.43
C MET A 51 -1.73 13.90 11.69
N LEU A 52 -2.96 13.46 11.64
CA LEU A 52 -3.88 13.42 12.77
C LEU A 52 -4.05 11.96 13.21
N LEU A 53 -3.62 11.66 14.44
CA LEU A 53 -3.81 10.36 15.05
C LEU A 53 -5.03 10.43 15.96
N LYS A 54 -6.06 9.67 15.63
CA LYS A 54 -7.30 9.60 16.41
C LYS A 54 -7.37 8.25 17.11
N ASP A 55 -7.44 8.26 18.44
CA ASP A 55 -7.59 7.05 19.23
C ASP A 55 -9.08 6.60 19.32
N ARG A 56 -9.30 5.43 19.92
CA ARG A 56 -10.66 4.87 20.11
C ARG A 56 -11.55 5.73 21.02
N LYS A 57 -10.97 6.60 21.85
CA LYS A 57 -11.70 7.52 22.75
C LYS A 57 -12.02 8.84 22.06
N GLY A 58 -11.54 9.03 20.82
CA GLY A 58 -11.73 10.25 20.06
C GLY A 58 -10.68 11.34 20.32
N SER A 59 -9.66 11.08 21.15
CA SER A 59 -8.54 12.01 21.34
C SER A 59 -7.74 12.13 20.05
N ILE A 60 -7.32 13.34 19.71
CA ILE A 60 -6.56 13.64 18.52
C ILE A 60 -5.19 14.17 18.89
N THR A 61 -4.16 13.54 18.34
CA THR A 61 -2.78 14.03 18.38
C THR A 61 -2.37 14.49 16.98
N GLU A 62 -1.86 15.71 16.88
CA GLU A 62 -1.37 16.27 15.62
C GLU A 62 0.14 16.16 15.52
N ARG A 63 0.62 15.81 14.32
CA ARG A 63 2.04 15.85 13.96
C ARG A 63 2.23 16.63 12.68
N VAL A 64 3.27 17.44 12.64
CA VAL A 64 3.68 18.17 11.43
C VAL A 64 4.99 17.58 10.95
N MET A 65 5.10 17.34 9.65
CA MET A 65 6.29 16.80 9.03
C MET A 65 6.53 17.40 7.64
N LYS A 66 7.77 17.38 7.22
CA LYS A 66 8.19 17.67 5.84
C LYS A 66 8.54 16.37 5.14
N MET A 67 8.10 16.26 3.91
CA MET A 67 8.46 15.16 3.03
C MET A 67 9.14 15.72 1.77
N ASN A 68 10.31 15.19 1.46
CA ASN A 68 11.00 15.41 0.21
C ASN A 68 11.01 14.10 -0.56
N LEU A 69 10.64 14.16 -1.82
CA LEU A 69 10.61 13.02 -2.74
C LEU A 69 11.57 13.30 -3.90
N LEU A 70 12.21 12.26 -4.38
CA LEU A 70 13.07 12.29 -5.57
C LEU A 70 12.78 11.05 -6.40
N GLU A 71 12.32 11.26 -7.63
CA GLU A 71 12.17 10.18 -8.61
C GLU A 71 13.53 9.70 -9.11
N VAL A 72 13.67 8.38 -9.22
CA VAL A 72 14.84 7.72 -9.80
C VAL A 72 14.33 6.72 -10.85
N PRO A 73 14.14 7.17 -12.11
CA PRO A 73 13.50 6.37 -13.16
C PRO A 73 14.13 5.01 -13.44
N GLU A 74 15.44 4.88 -13.25
CA GLU A 74 16.20 3.63 -13.51
C GLU A 74 16.12 2.64 -12.34
N ASP A 75 15.67 3.11 -11.15
CA ASP A 75 15.54 2.27 -9.95
C ASP A 75 14.22 2.63 -9.24
N GLY A 76 14.17 2.64 -7.93
CA GLY A 76 13.01 3.09 -7.16
C GLY A 76 13.24 4.47 -6.55
N ASP A 77 12.15 5.12 -6.21
CA ASP A 77 12.15 6.48 -5.71
C ASP A 77 12.73 6.61 -4.30
N LYS A 78 13.17 7.83 -3.96
CA LYS A 78 13.73 8.14 -2.64
C LYS A 78 12.82 9.11 -1.91
N SER A 79 12.68 8.91 -0.60
CA SER A 79 11.95 9.83 0.26
C SER A 79 12.69 10.14 1.55
N LEU A 80 12.56 11.39 2.00
CA LEU A 80 13.01 11.82 3.31
C LEU A 80 11.84 12.50 4.03
N ILE A 81 11.38 11.90 5.12
CA ILE A 81 10.35 12.45 6.00
C ILE A 81 11.02 12.93 7.28
N VAL A 82 10.77 14.18 7.67
CA VAL A 82 11.30 14.77 8.91
C VAL A 82 10.14 15.31 9.74
N PHE A 83 10.00 14.85 10.98
CA PHE A 83 9.00 15.33 11.91
C PHE A 83 9.41 16.67 12.52
N GLU A 84 8.54 17.67 12.48
CA GLU A 84 8.78 19.02 13.00
C GLU A 84 8.09 19.25 14.35
N SER A 85 6.95 18.62 14.59
CA SER A 85 6.21 18.68 15.85
C SER A 85 5.37 17.40 16.07
N PRO A 86 4.95 17.12 17.32
CA PRO A 86 5.29 17.79 18.59
C PRO A 86 6.71 17.49 19.06
N ARG A 87 7.06 17.97 20.26
CA ARG A 87 8.44 17.92 20.80
C ARG A 87 9.00 16.50 20.94
N ASP A 88 8.16 15.53 21.26
CA ASP A 88 8.53 14.12 21.47
C ASP A 88 9.01 13.42 20.20
N VAL A 89 8.53 13.84 19.02
CA VAL A 89 8.93 13.29 17.72
C VAL A 89 9.77 14.26 16.88
N ARG A 90 9.97 15.50 17.36
CA ARG A 90 10.71 16.52 16.59
C ARG A 90 12.10 16.06 16.21
N GLY A 91 12.43 16.17 14.92
CA GLY A 91 13.71 15.79 14.35
C GLY A 91 13.87 14.29 14.09
N VAL A 92 12.89 13.46 14.45
CA VAL A 92 12.86 12.08 13.94
C VAL A 92 12.79 12.16 12.43
N ALA A 93 13.64 11.39 11.74
CA ALA A 93 13.65 11.35 10.29
C ALA A 93 13.65 9.90 9.77
N VAL A 94 12.94 9.68 8.68
CA VAL A 94 12.93 8.42 7.93
C VAL A 94 13.45 8.72 6.52
N LEU A 95 14.53 8.06 6.14
CA LEU A 95 15.04 8.03 4.77
C LEU A 95 14.69 6.68 4.17
N SER A 96 14.06 6.68 3.00
CA SER A 96 13.76 5.46 2.24
C SER A 96 14.38 5.55 0.86
N HIS A 97 15.05 4.48 0.46
CA HIS A 97 15.43 4.22 -0.92
C HIS A 97 14.63 3.00 -1.38
N ALA A 98 13.62 3.21 -2.20
CA ALA A 98 12.94 2.12 -2.88
C ALA A 98 13.84 1.57 -3.99
N HIS A 99 13.60 0.33 -4.37
CA HIS A 99 14.25 -0.33 -5.50
C HIS A 99 13.18 -1.05 -6.31
N LYS A 100 13.23 -1.00 -7.63
CA LYS A 100 12.33 -1.77 -8.51
C LYS A 100 12.50 -3.26 -8.31
N THR A 101 13.72 -3.68 -8.02
CA THR A 101 14.06 -5.07 -7.73
C THR A 101 14.76 -5.20 -6.40
N GLY A 102 14.48 -6.27 -5.66
CA GLY A 102 15.07 -6.47 -4.34
C GLY A 102 14.37 -5.72 -3.21
N SER A 103 14.99 -5.67 -2.06
CA SER A 103 14.42 -5.07 -0.86
C SER A 103 14.78 -3.59 -0.74
N ASP A 104 13.81 -2.76 -0.36
CA ASP A 104 14.05 -1.36 -0.03
C ASP A 104 15.03 -1.20 1.12
N GLU A 105 15.71 -0.08 1.12
CA GLU A 105 16.56 0.34 2.22
C GLU A 105 15.91 1.50 2.96
N GLN A 106 15.83 1.38 4.29
CA GLN A 106 15.30 2.43 5.14
C GLN A 106 16.21 2.70 6.32
N TRP A 107 16.34 3.98 6.67
CA TRP A 107 17.09 4.45 7.83
C TRP A 107 16.22 5.34 8.68
N LEU A 108 16.30 5.13 9.99
CA LEU A 108 15.62 5.92 11.00
C LEU A 108 16.65 6.71 11.80
N TYR A 109 16.54 8.04 11.80
CA TYR A 109 17.29 8.91 12.69
C TYR A 109 16.46 9.19 13.94
N LEU A 110 17.05 8.96 15.11
CA LEU A 110 16.45 9.23 16.42
C LEU A 110 17.25 10.31 17.13
N PRO A 111 16.74 11.55 17.23
CA PRO A 111 17.46 12.68 17.85
C PRO A 111 17.89 12.43 19.28
N ALA A 112 17.03 11.79 20.07
CA ALA A 112 17.32 11.46 21.47
C ALA A 112 18.57 10.57 21.63
N LEU A 113 18.86 9.74 20.64
CA LEU A 113 20.01 8.84 20.60
C LEU A 113 21.16 9.40 19.76
N LYS A 114 20.93 10.48 19.01
CA LYS A 114 21.85 11.06 18.00
C LYS A 114 22.42 10.00 17.05
N ARG A 115 21.59 9.03 16.66
CA ARG A 115 21.99 7.88 15.84
C ARG A 115 21.06 7.66 14.66
N VAL A 116 21.68 7.29 13.53
CA VAL A 116 21.00 6.70 12.39
C VAL A 116 21.03 5.18 12.55
N LYS A 117 19.89 4.54 12.37
CA LYS A 117 19.74 3.08 12.43
C LYS A 117 19.12 2.58 11.13
N ARG A 118 19.78 1.65 10.47
CA ARG A 118 19.19 0.94 9.33
C ARG A 118 18.06 0.04 9.85
N VAL A 119 16.92 0.08 9.19
CA VAL A 119 15.76 -0.74 9.52
C VAL A 119 15.86 -2.06 8.76
N ALA A 120 15.88 -3.17 9.47
CA ALA A 120 15.83 -4.48 8.82
C ALA A 120 14.46 -4.70 8.19
N SER A 121 14.39 -5.38 7.02
CA SER A 121 13.16 -5.59 6.26
C SER A 121 12.01 -6.17 7.11
N LYS A 122 12.29 -7.12 7.97
CA LYS A 122 11.32 -7.72 8.90
C LYS A 122 10.75 -6.77 9.96
N ASN A 123 11.37 -5.61 10.17
CA ASN A 123 10.96 -4.62 11.18
C ASN A 123 10.18 -3.44 10.57
N ARG A 124 9.82 -3.50 9.28
CA ARG A 124 9.09 -2.43 8.58
C ARG A 124 7.57 -2.52 8.74
N THR A 125 7.05 -3.63 9.24
CA THR A 125 5.62 -3.99 9.20
C THR A 125 4.79 -3.52 10.39
N GLY A 126 5.43 -3.11 11.48
CA GLY A 126 4.74 -2.63 12.69
C GLY A 126 4.32 -1.16 12.59
N PRO A 127 3.37 -0.72 13.46
CA PRO A 127 2.93 0.67 13.54
C PRO A 127 4.10 1.62 13.80
N PHE A 128 4.21 2.66 12.97
CA PHE A 128 5.30 3.63 13.09
C PHE A 128 4.89 4.83 13.94
N LEU A 129 5.65 5.07 15.02
CA LEU A 129 5.40 6.17 15.97
C LEU A 129 3.95 6.22 16.48
N GLY A 130 3.29 5.07 16.67
CA GLY A 130 1.91 4.99 17.17
C GLY A 130 0.84 5.42 16.17
N SER A 131 1.18 5.57 14.88
CA SER A 131 0.20 5.71 13.80
C SER A 131 -0.21 4.33 13.26
N GLU A 132 -1.27 4.27 12.46
CA GLU A 132 -1.64 3.06 11.74
C GLU A 132 -0.78 2.82 10.49
N PHE A 133 0.06 3.78 10.10
CA PHE A 133 1.06 3.58 9.05
C PHE A 133 2.25 2.78 9.58
N SER A 134 2.71 1.82 8.79
CA SER A 134 3.99 1.14 8.99
C SER A 134 5.10 1.83 8.19
N LEU A 135 6.36 1.47 8.44
CA LEU A 135 7.46 1.94 7.60
C LEU A 135 7.36 1.39 6.16
N GLU A 136 6.71 0.23 5.98
CA GLU A 136 6.39 -0.33 4.67
C GLU A 136 5.41 0.59 3.91
N ASP A 137 4.40 1.15 4.60
CA ASP A 137 3.43 2.07 3.99
C ASP A 137 4.03 3.44 3.64
N LEU A 138 5.15 3.81 4.26
CA LEU A 138 5.87 5.06 4.01
C LEU A 138 6.95 4.93 2.91
N SER A 139 7.15 3.75 2.35
CA SER A 139 8.00 3.51 1.19
C SER A 139 7.20 3.62 -0.10
N PHE A 140 7.89 3.88 -1.21
CA PHE A 140 7.25 3.84 -2.53
C PHE A 140 6.84 2.42 -2.90
N GLN A 141 5.69 2.33 -3.57
CA GLN A 141 5.05 1.08 -3.94
C GLN A 141 5.29 0.82 -5.44
N GLU A 142 6.55 0.59 -5.81
CA GLU A 142 6.96 0.32 -7.20
C GLU A 142 6.12 -0.83 -7.79
N VAL A 143 5.70 -0.68 -9.05
CA VAL A 143 4.81 -1.66 -9.71
C VAL A 143 5.46 -3.03 -9.79
N GLU A 144 6.77 -3.09 -10.01
CA GLU A 144 7.54 -4.32 -10.15
C GLU A 144 7.62 -5.16 -8.86
N LYS A 145 7.22 -4.59 -7.72
CA LYS A 145 7.25 -5.28 -6.40
C LYS A 145 6.04 -6.13 -6.12
N TYR A 146 5.10 -6.19 -7.04
CA TYR A 146 3.85 -6.93 -6.86
C TYR A 146 3.54 -7.81 -8.06
N SER A 147 2.86 -8.91 -7.81
CA SER A 147 2.06 -9.58 -8.84
C SER A 147 0.64 -9.04 -8.81
N TYR A 148 -0.01 -9.01 -9.96
CA TYR A 148 -1.32 -8.41 -10.14
C TYR A 148 -2.34 -9.39 -10.70
N GLU A 149 -3.61 -9.16 -10.35
CA GLU A 149 -4.76 -9.90 -10.88
C GLU A 149 -5.95 -8.93 -10.95
N TYR A 150 -6.60 -8.86 -12.10
CA TYR A 150 -7.87 -8.14 -12.22
C TYR A 150 -8.98 -8.96 -11.55
N LEU A 151 -9.84 -8.31 -10.76
CA LEU A 151 -10.91 -9.00 -10.07
C LEU A 151 -12.29 -8.70 -10.67
N ARG A 152 -12.63 -7.42 -10.80
CA ARG A 152 -13.98 -6.97 -11.21
C ARG A 152 -14.06 -5.46 -11.40
N GLU A 153 -15.19 -5.03 -11.91
CA GLU A 153 -15.63 -3.63 -11.85
C GLU A 153 -16.52 -3.42 -10.62
N GLU A 154 -16.44 -2.24 -10.01
CA GLU A 154 -17.24 -1.89 -8.85
C GLU A 154 -17.45 -0.38 -8.78
N VAL A 155 -18.62 0.07 -8.32
CA VAL A 155 -18.86 1.49 -8.04
C VAL A 155 -18.49 1.77 -6.59
N LEU A 156 -17.52 2.67 -6.37
CA LEU A 156 -17.08 3.13 -5.05
C LEU A 156 -17.40 4.63 -4.91
N GLU A 157 -18.27 4.99 -3.98
CA GLU A 157 -18.67 6.40 -3.75
C GLU A 157 -18.98 7.14 -5.08
N GLU A 158 -19.87 6.56 -5.90
CA GLU A 158 -20.31 7.08 -7.22
C GLU A 158 -19.24 7.05 -8.33
N LYS A 159 -18.07 6.44 -8.11
CA LYS A 159 -17.00 6.31 -9.09
C LYS A 159 -16.93 4.87 -9.62
N GLU A 160 -16.96 4.75 -10.93
CA GLU A 160 -16.67 3.46 -11.58
C GLU A 160 -15.18 3.13 -11.42
N CYS A 161 -14.90 1.99 -10.80
CA CYS A 161 -13.56 1.53 -10.52
C CYS A 161 -13.32 0.14 -11.11
N ASP A 162 -12.11 -0.06 -11.60
CA ASP A 162 -11.52 -1.38 -11.73
C ASP A 162 -10.94 -1.80 -10.38
N VAL A 163 -11.23 -3.01 -9.95
CA VAL A 163 -10.72 -3.58 -8.71
C VAL A 163 -9.67 -4.62 -9.05
N ILE A 164 -8.46 -4.40 -8.57
CA ILE A 164 -7.33 -5.30 -8.76
C ILE A 164 -6.85 -5.85 -7.43
N LYS A 165 -6.34 -7.07 -7.46
CA LYS A 165 -5.56 -7.65 -6.35
C LYS A 165 -4.08 -7.49 -6.68
N ARG A 166 -3.29 -7.06 -5.69
CA ARG A 166 -1.83 -7.11 -5.77
C ARG A 166 -1.27 -7.89 -4.59
N ILE A 167 -0.24 -8.68 -4.85
CA ILE A 167 0.44 -9.53 -3.88
C ILE A 167 1.90 -9.09 -3.81
N PRO A 168 2.40 -8.65 -2.64
CA PRO A 168 3.80 -8.27 -2.49
C PRO A 168 4.73 -9.45 -2.80
N LEU A 169 5.80 -9.18 -3.55
CA LEU A 169 6.86 -10.15 -3.83
C LEU A 169 7.91 -10.21 -2.71
N ASP A 170 7.96 -9.19 -1.84
CA ASP A 170 8.83 -9.19 -0.67
C ASP A 170 8.30 -10.18 0.38
N PRO A 171 9.04 -11.25 0.73
CA PRO A 171 8.62 -12.25 1.72
C PRO A 171 8.52 -11.67 3.14
N TYR A 172 9.09 -10.49 3.38
CA TYR A 172 9.04 -9.79 4.65
C TYR A 172 7.89 -8.77 4.73
N SER A 173 7.08 -8.62 3.68
CA SER A 173 5.90 -7.75 3.74
C SER A 173 4.97 -8.13 4.89
N GLY A 174 4.37 -7.15 5.52
CA GLY A 174 3.31 -7.33 6.52
C GLY A 174 1.99 -7.77 5.91
N TYR A 175 1.88 -7.70 4.58
CA TYR A 175 0.66 -7.97 3.83
C TYR A 175 0.76 -9.25 3.02
N THR A 176 -0.30 -10.06 3.04
CA THR A 176 -0.42 -11.23 2.14
C THR A 176 -0.97 -10.83 0.79
N LYS A 177 -1.82 -9.81 0.76
CA LYS A 177 -2.41 -9.21 -0.45
C LYS A 177 -2.96 -7.84 -0.13
N GLN A 178 -3.23 -7.08 -1.17
CA GLN A 178 -3.99 -5.84 -1.13
C GLN A 178 -5.04 -5.86 -2.24
N ILE A 179 -6.24 -5.33 -1.95
CA ILE A 179 -7.29 -5.10 -2.95
C ILE A 179 -7.34 -3.60 -3.19
N VAL A 180 -7.23 -3.19 -4.45
CA VAL A 180 -7.05 -1.79 -4.85
C VAL A 180 -8.17 -1.37 -5.78
N TRP A 181 -8.82 -0.26 -5.49
CA TRP A 181 -9.83 0.38 -6.34
C TRP A 181 -9.19 1.51 -7.13
N VAL A 182 -9.17 1.39 -8.43
CA VAL A 182 -8.62 2.35 -9.39
C VAL A 182 -9.75 2.90 -10.24
N SER A 183 -9.93 4.22 -10.27
CA SER A 183 -10.97 4.86 -11.10
C SER A 183 -10.72 4.61 -12.58
N LYS A 184 -11.79 4.36 -13.34
CA LYS A 184 -11.72 4.19 -14.79
C LYS A 184 -11.55 5.49 -15.55
N MET A 185 -12.10 6.60 -15.03
CA MET A 185 -12.05 7.89 -15.70
C MET A 185 -10.63 8.49 -15.65
N ASP A 186 -10.13 8.71 -14.43
CA ASP A 186 -8.75 9.09 -14.16
C ASP A 186 -8.15 7.91 -13.39
N PRO A 187 -7.06 7.28 -13.86
CA PRO A 187 -6.53 6.07 -13.23
C PRO A 187 -5.88 6.37 -11.88
N LEU A 188 -6.69 6.77 -10.89
CA LEU A 188 -6.32 7.15 -9.54
C LEU A 188 -6.78 6.09 -8.54
N ILE A 189 -5.93 5.80 -7.57
CA ILE A 189 -6.26 4.87 -6.48
C ILE A 189 -7.13 5.60 -5.46
N TYR A 190 -8.36 5.12 -5.22
CA TYR A 190 -9.27 5.69 -4.21
C TYR A 190 -9.28 4.92 -2.90
N GLN A 191 -9.03 3.61 -2.95
CA GLN A 191 -9.05 2.78 -1.75
C GLN A 191 -8.12 1.57 -1.89
N ILE A 192 -7.53 1.17 -0.76
CA ILE A 192 -6.76 -0.06 -0.64
C ILE A 192 -7.20 -0.79 0.63
N HIS A 193 -7.60 -2.05 0.49
CA HIS A 193 -7.77 -2.97 1.61
C HIS A 193 -6.50 -3.78 1.81
N HIS A 194 -5.95 -3.74 3.01
CA HIS A 194 -4.73 -4.46 3.38
C HIS A 194 -5.09 -5.72 4.18
N TYR A 195 -4.51 -6.84 3.79
CA TYR A 195 -4.71 -8.14 4.43
C TYR A 195 -3.44 -8.58 5.15
N ASP A 196 -3.58 -8.92 6.43
CA ASP A 196 -2.46 -9.36 7.26
C ASP A 196 -1.94 -10.76 6.90
N ARG A 197 -0.93 -11.24 7.63
CA ARG A 197 -0.33 -12.58 7.41
C ARG A 197 -1.30 -13.75 7.70
N LYS A 198 -2.42 -13.49 8.36
CA LYS A 198 -3.52 -14.45 8.58
C LYS A 198 -4.62 -14.30 7.55
N SER A 199 -4.43 -13.44 6.55
CA SER A 199 -5.39 -13.10 5.49
C SER A 199 -6.67 -12.43 6.00
N PHE A 200 -6.64 -11.77 7.16
CA PHE A 200 -7.73 -10.91 7.61
C PHE A 200 -7.57 -9.51 7.03
N HIS A 201 -8.68 -8.91 6.58
CA HIS A 201 -8.73 -7.50 6.25
C HIS A 201 -8.63 -6.71 7.55
N PHE A 202 -7.51 -6.04 7.79
CA PHE A 202 -7.26 -5.36 9.06
C PHE A 202 -7.03 -3.86 8.94
N LYS A 203 -6.73 -3.36 7.72
CA LYS A 203 -6.59 -1.93 7.45
C LYS A 203 -7.26 -1.55 6.15
N THR A 204 -7.85 -0.36 6.13
CA THR A 204 -8.32 0.31 4.91
C THR A 204 -7.58 1.64 4.76
N GLN A 205 -7.00 1.86 3.60
CA GLN A 205 -6.41 3.14 3.20
C GLN A 205 -7.31 3.80 2.17
N ILE A 206 -7.68 5.07 2.42
CA ILE A 206 -8.60 5.84 1.56
C ILE A 206 -7.89 7.11 1.12
N PHE A 207 -7.98 7.43 -0.16
CA PHE A 207 -7.38 8.61 -0.78
C PHE A 207 -8.48 9.58 -1.22
N ARG A 208 -8.36 10.86 -0.84
CA ARG A 208 -9.38 11.87 -1.12
C ARG A 208 -8.76 13.19 -1.58
N GLY A 209 -9.62 14.03 -2.17
CA GLY A 209 -9.28 15.40 -2.50
C GLY A 209 -8.17 15.51 -3.54
N TYR A 210 -8.18 14.67 -4.56
CA TYR A 210 -7.16 14.69 -5.60
C TYR A 210 -7.07 16.06 -6.28
N THR A 211 -5.85 16.60 -6.36
CA THR A 211 -5.52 17.84 -7.06
C THR A 211 -4.45 17.57 -8.10
N LYS A 212 -4.59 18.21 -9.26
CA LYS A 212 -3.65 18.10 -10.37
C LYS A 212 -2.61 19.22 -10.30
N TYR A 213 -1.40 18.88 -9.96
CA TYR A 213 -0.27 19.81 -9.91
C TYR A 213 0.38 19.95 -11.28
N LEU A 214 0.80 21.17 -11.61
CA LEU A 214 1.39 21.53 -12.90
C LEU A 214 0.54 21.07 -14.10
N ASN A 215 -0.78 20.98 -13.93
CA ASN A 215 -1.73 20.42 -14.90
C ASN A 215 -1.40 19.00 -15.39
N LYS A 216 -0.56 18.27 -14.66
CA LYS A 216 -0.07 16.93 -15.08
C LYS A 216 -0.15 15.88 -13.97
N PHE A 217 0.38 16.15 -12.78
CA PHE A 217 0.57 15.17 -11.73
C PHE A 217 -0.57 15.18 -10.72
N TRP A 218 -1.21 14.06 -10.51
CA TRP A 218 -2.25 13.94 -9.50
C TRP A 218 -1.64 13.66 -8.10
N ARG A 219 -2.18 14.31 -7.07
CA ARG A 219 -1.85 14.02 -5.67
C ARG A 219 -3.11 14.06 -4.82
N PRO A 220 -3.32 13.08 -3.93
CA PRO A 220 -4.37 13.15 -2.93
C PRO A 220 -3.99 14.20 -1.88
N ASN A 221 -4.94 15.02 -1.46
CA ASN A 221 -4.75 15.97 -0.36
C ASN A 221 -4.95 15.30 1.00
N GLU A 222 -5.66 14.16 1.04
CA GLU A 222 -5.95 13.42 2.26
C GLU A 222 -5.73 11.93 2.04
N ILE A 223 -5.06 11.30 3.01
CA ILE A 223 -4.87 9.86 3.09
C ILE A 223 -5.33 9.42 4.47
N HIS A 224 -6.35 8.57 4.53
CA HIS A 224 -6.85 8.00 5.77
C HIS A 224 -6.40 6.55 5.88
N MET A 225 -5.85 6.17 7.02
CA MET A 225 -5.56 4.79 7.36
C MET A 225 -6.43 4.38 8.55
N ILE A 226 -7.27 3.39 8.36
CA ILE A 226 -8.24 2.90 9.34
C ILE A 226 -7.88 1.46 9.70
N ASN A 227 -7.68 1.19 10.97
CA ASN A 227 -7.50 -0.17 11.53
C ASN A 227 -8.86 -0.71 11.97
N HIS A 228 -9.13 -2.00 11.73
CA HIS A 228 -10.41 -2.67 12.00
C HIS A 228 -10.36 -3.58 13.24
#